data_740ab7222d1471a5a10ea742b63fc71d
#
_entry.id   740ab7222d1471a5a10ea742b63fc71d
#
_cell.length_a   1.000
_cell.length_b   1.000
_cell.length_c   1.000
_cell.angle_alpha   90.00
_cell.angle_beta   90.00
_cell.angle_gamma   90.00
#
_symmetry.space_group_name_H-M   'P 1'
#
loop_
_entity.id
_entity.type
_entity.pdbx_description
1 polymer ?
#
loop_
_entity_poly.entity_id
_entity_poly.type
_entity_poly.pdbx_seq_one_letter_code
_entity_poly.pdbx_strand_id
1 'polypeptide(L)'
;SLTAGHCGFRDLREGPHKFTGPTGGKLLGAAPLRQIMVQEELKEVRVFAPATVANVACGYDVLGFAIESPGDEVVARHSLEPGLRIVQISGDDGKLPTEVSENTAGVAAQDLLRHLGMLDRGVELEIHKKMPFGSGLGSSAASAVAGAYAVNKLIGEPLTKKQLLPFAMAGESSADGAWHADNVGPCLLGGIVFIRSNQELDIAQLPGPENLWAAVVHPDIEILTKVAREILPREVPLENVTQQVGNLGGLLCGLIQEDYELISRSIHDVIAEPRRQKLIPEFYRAKRDAMAAGALGFSISGAGPSVFALCEGEETARRVGAEVSRVFSEAPIENQVYVSRINPHGVHVVD
;
A
#
# COMPACT_ATOMS: atom_id res chain seq x y z
N SER A 1 -31.63 9.91 53.42
CA SER A 1 -31.80 11.10 52.54
C SER A 1 -30.56 11.34 51.72
N LEU A 2 -30.55 10.87 50.50
CA LEU A 2 -29.60 11.27 49.48
C LEU A 2 -30.36 11.43 48.16
N THR A 3 -30.39 12.67 47.71
CA THR A 3 -31.07 13.15 46.53
C THR A 3 -30.37 12.69 45.25
N ALA A 4 -31.13 12.07 44.35
CA ALA A 4 -30.70 11.69 43.00
C ALA A 4 -30.71 12.91 42.09
N GLY A 5 -29.54 13.24 41.52
CA GLY A 5 -29.38 14.21 40.44
C GLY A 5 -29.72 13.57 39.09
N HIS A 6 -30.74 14.07 38.41
CA HIS A 6 -31.09 13.73 37.04
C HIS A 6 -30.05 14.35 36.09
N CYS A 7 -29.33 13.51 35.39
CA CYS A 7 -28.52 13.92 34.22
C CYS A 7 -29.33 13.64 32.95
N GLY A 8 -29.80 14.72 32.30
CA GLY A 8 -30.65 14.63 31.11
C GLY A 8 -29.86 14.17 29.90
N PHE A 9 -30.27 13.08 29.30
CA PHE A 9 -29.83 12.65 27.96
C PHE A 9 -30.47 13.57 26.91
N ARG A 10 -29.65 14.31 26.19
CA ARG A 10 -30.06 14.98 24.93
C ARG A 10 -30.05 13.97 23.79
N ASP A 11 -31.21 13.87 23.16
CA ASP A 11 -31.46 13.12 21.93
C ASP A 11 -30.70 13.77 20.76
N LEU A 12 -29.69 13.08 20.23
CA LEU A 12 -28.93 13.48 19.04
C LEU A 12 -29.39 12.66 17.83
N ARG A 13 -30.53 13.06 17.26
CA ARG A 13 -30.87 12.70 15.88
C ARG A 13 -30.35 13.81 14.97
N GLU A 14 -29.19 13.66 14.43
CA GLU A 14 -28.71 14.45 13.29
C GLU A 14 -28.30 13.56 12.14
N GLY A 15 -28.77 13.92 10.94
CA GLY A 15 -28.63 13.21 9.68
C GLY A 15 -27.21 13.28 9.09
N PRO A 16 -26.99 12.81 7.85
CA PRO A 16 -25.67 12.53 7.32
C PRO A 16 -24.83 13.80 7.19
N HIS A 17 -23.79 13.92 8.00
CA HIS A 17 -22.81 14.98 7.88
C HIS A 17 -22.02 14.83 6.56
N LYS A 18 -22.15 15.82 5.71
CA LYS A 18 -21.21 16.06 4.61
C LYS A 18 -19.83 16.29 5.21
N PHE A 19 -18.89 15.41 4.93
CA PHE A 19 -17.49 15.63 5.25
C PHE A 19 -16.99 16.83 4.45
N THR A 20 -16.86 17.97 5.11
CA THR A 20 -16.00 19.06 4.65
C THR A 20 -14.63 18.79 5.23
N GLY A 21 -13.62 18.59 4.38
CA GLY A 21 -12.23 18.44 4.79
C GLY A 21 -11.77 19.62 5.66
N PRO A 22 -10.71 19.45 6.47
CA PRO A 22 -10.27 20.48 7.40
C PRO A 22 -9.73 21.70 6.66
N THR A 23 -10.57 22.73 6.53
CA THR A 23 -10.13 24.09 6.18
C THR A 23 -9.56 24.72 7.45
N GLY A 24 -8.25 24.91 7.50
CA GLY A 24 -7.64 25.77 8.51
C GLY A 24 -6.45 25.23 9.30
N GLY A 25 -5.65 24.30 8.76
CA GLY A 25 -4.28 24.08 9.24
C GLY A 25 -3.42 25.27 8.82
N LYS A 26 -2.82 26.03 9.77
CA LYS A 26 -1.84 27.05 9.48
C LYS A 26 -0.76 26.44 8.59
N LEU A 27 -0.72 26.88 7.33
CA LEU A 27 0.39 26.65 6.42
C LEU A 27 1.67 27.05 7.14
N LEU A 28 2.57 26.10 7.31
CA LEU A 28 3.97 26.35 7.68
C LEU A 28 4.48 27.43 6.73
N GLY A 29 4.96 28.53 7.30
CA GLY A 29 5.40 29.70 6.58
C GLY A 29 6.30 29.33 5.41
N ALA A 30 6.02 29.92 4.26
CA ALA A 30 6.83 29.80 3.07
C ALA A 30 8.30 30.16 3.43
N ALA A 31 9.14 29.12 3.50
CA ALA A 31 10.58 29.34 3.51
C ALA A 31 10.95 30.07 2.19
N PRO A 32 11.86 31.07 2.20
CA PRO A 32 12.25 31.73 0.98
C PRO A 32 12.80 30.70 0.00
N LEU A 33 12.36 30.79 -1.25
CA LEU A 33 12.86 30.01 -2.39
C LEU A 33 14.39 30.21 -2.45
N ARG A 34 15.13 29.34 -1.75
CA ARG A 34 16.57 29.22 -1.96
C ARG A 34 16.76 28.75 -3.38
N GLN A 35 17.69 29.37 -4.09
CA GLN A 35 18.18 29.03 -5.40
C GLN A 35 18.17 27.51 -5.59
N ILE A 36 17.14 27.04 -6.29
CA ILE A 36 17.08 25.66 -6.79
C ILE A 36 18.21 25.62 -7.82
N MET A 37 19.25 24.85 -7.53
CA MET A 37 20.22 24.49 -8.57
C MET A 37 19.41 23.83 -9.67
N VAL A 38 19.37 24.45 -10.85
CA VAL A 38 18.71 23.93 -12.03
C VAL A 38 19.48 22.66 -12.41
N GLN A 39 19.01 21.50 -11.94
CA GLN A 39 19.39 20.24 -12.55
C GLN A 39 18.86 20.29 -14.00
N GLU A 40 19.66 19.80 -14.94
CA GLU A 40 19.25 19.67 -16.34
C GLU A 40 17.91 18.96 -16.39
N GLU A 41 16.88 19.61 -16.93
CA GLU A 41 15.55 19.01 -17.04
C GLU A 41 15.62 17.76 -17.92
N LEU A 42 15.26 16.62 -17.36
CA LEU A 42 15.21 15.37 -18.10
C LEU A 42 14.13 15.48 -19.19
N LYS A 43 14.40 15.01 -20.41
CA LYS A 43 13.39 14.98 -21.46
C LYS A 43 12.29 13.97 -21.18
N GLU A 44 12.67 12.88 -20.54
CA GLU A 44 11.84 11.74 -20.19
C GLU A 44 12.36 11.10 -18.92
N VAL A 45 11.46 10.56 -18.12
CA VAL A 45 11.77 9.76 -16.92
C VAL A 45 10.89 8.53 -16.93
N ARG A 46 11.50 7.36 -16.80
CA ARG A 46 10.81 6.09 -16.53
C ARG A 46 11.03 5.70 -15.07
N VAL A 47 9.97 5.35 -14.38
CA VAL A 47 10.02 4.92 -12.98
C VAL A 47 9.37 3.55 -12.81
N PHE A 48 9.91 2.77 -11.88
CA PHE A 48 9.33 1.53 -11.41
C PHE A 48 8.80 1.73 -10.00
N ALA A 49 7.54 1.34 -9.77
CA ALA A 49 6.88 1.35 -8.48
C ALA A 49 6.58 -0.10 -8.06
N PRO A 50 7.19 -0.58 -6.97
CA PRO A 50 7.09 -1.97 -6.55
C PRO A 50 5.71 -2.33 -6.00
N ALA A 51 5.38 -3.63 -6.09
CA ALA A 51 4.27 -4.22 -5.35
C ALA A 51 4.52 -4.14 -3.85
N THR A 52 3.43 -4.19 -3.09
CA THR A 52 3.45 -4.10 -1.64
C THR A 52 2.54 -5.15 -1.00
N VAL A 53 2.93 -5.56 0.19
CA VAL A 53 2.10 -6.35 1.10
C VAL A 53 1.64 -5.44 2.22
N ALA A 54 0.35 -5.17 2.24
CA ALA A 54 -0.29 -4.34 3.27
C ALA A 54 -0.88 -5.19 4.40
N ASN A 55 -1.16 -4.57 5.53
CA ASN A 55 -1.67 -5.16 6.77
C ASN A 55 -0.66 -6.02 7.52
N VAL A 56 0.16 -6.80 6.86
CA VAL A 56 1.15 -7.73 7.42
C VAL A 56 0.58 -8.49 8.64
N ALA A 57 -0.53 -9.20 8.43
CA ALA A 57 -1.34 -9.87 9.45
C ALA A 57 -1.87 -8.88 10.52
N CYS A 58 -1.22 -8.81 11.68
CA CYS A 58 -1.68 -8.03 12.84
C CYS A 58 -1.58 -6.50 12.69
N GLY A 59 -0.96 -6.00 11.63
CA GLY A 59 -0.79 -4.57 11.35
C GLY A 59 -1.86 -3.97 10.46
N TYR A 60 -3.12 -4.34 10.62
CA TYR A 60 -4.24 -3.87 9.80
C TYR A 60 -4.27 -2.33 9.66
N ASP A 61 -4.21 -1.85 8.40
CA ASP A 61 -4.16 -0.43 8.01
C ASP A 61 -2.97 0.38 8.60
N VAL A 62 -2.00 -0.28 9.28
CA VAL A 62 -0.88 0.42 9.94
C VAL A 62 0.51 -0.17 9.65
N LEU A 63 0.59 -1.25 8.88
CA LEU A 63 1.87 -1.88 8.53
C LEU A 63 1.87 -2.40 7.11
N GLY A 64 2.93 -2.12 6.37
CA GLY A 64 3.15 -2.65 5.04
C GLY A 64 4.62 -2.76 4.69
N PHE A 65 4.95 -3.55 3.67
CA PHE A 65 6.30 -3.61 3.13
C PHE A 65 6.29 -3.71 1.60
N ALA A 66 7.38 -3.27 0.98
CA ALA A 66 7.60 -3.38 -0.46
C ALA A 66 8.37 -4.66 -0.81
N ILE A 67 8.09 -5.25 -1.98
CA ILE A 67 8.84 -6.36 -2.56
C ILE A 67 9.57 -5.90 -3.83
N GLU A 68 10.61 -6.63 -4.26
CA GLU A 68 11.43 -6.21 -5.41
C GLU A 68 10.68 -6.34 -6.74
N SER A 69 9.83 -7.36 -6.86
CA SER A 69 8.98 -7.61 -8.03
C SER A 69 7.73 -8.40 -7.62
N PRO A 70 6.59 -8.25 -8.35
CA PRO A 70 6.38 -7.39 -9.51
C PRO A 70 6.28 -5.91 -9.15
N GLY A 71 6.00 -5.06 -10.15
CA GLY A 71 5.72 -3.65 -9.98
C GLY A 71 5.20 -3.04 -11.26
N ASP A 72 4.61 -1.85 -11.18
CA ASP A 72 4.15 -1.09 -12.33
C ASP A 72 5.17 -0.03 -12.75
N GLU A 73 5.11 0.43 -13.99
CA GLU A 73 5.98 1.49 -14.48
C GLU A 73 5.17 2.67 -15.00
N VAL A 74 5.72 3.87 -14.83
CA VAL A 74 5.20 5.09 -15.42
C VAL A 74 6.33 5.82 -16.11
N VAL A 75 6.06 6.28 -17.34
CA VAL A 75 6.96 7.17 -18.08
C VAL A 75 6.32 8.56 -18.10
N ALA A 76 7.09 9.57 -17.69
CA ALA A 76 6.70 10.97 -17.78
C ALA A 76 7.57 11.70 -18.80
N ARG A 77 6.97 12.49 -19.71
CA ARG A 77 7.66 13.30 -20.71
C ARG A 77 7.16 14.72 -20.72
N HIS A 78 8.03 15.67 -21.12
CA HIS A 78 7.59 17.01 -21.43
C HIS A 78 6.76 17.03 -22.71
N SER A 79 5.72 17.84 -22.71
CA SER A 79 4.86 18.08 -23.87
C SER A 79 4.81 19.56 -24.22
N LEU A 80 4.61 19.86 -25.51
CA LEU A 80 4.38 21.22 -25.98
C LEU A 80 2.94 21.69 -25.68
N GLU A 81 2.02 20.76 -25.50
CA GLU A 81 0.65 21.10 -25.14
C GLU A 81 0.53 21.28 -23.62
N PRO A 82 -0.09 22.39 -23.18
CA PRO A 82 -0.25 22.67 -21.76
C PRO A 82 -1.07 21.60 -21.02
N GLY A 83 -0.75 21.40 -19.74
CA GLY A 83 -1.46 20.52 -18.84
C GLY A 83 -0.94 19.09 -18.85
N LEU A 84 -1.50 18.28 -17.93
CA LEU A 84 -1.18 16.88 -17.75
C LEU A 84 -2.12 16.01 -18.60
N ARG A 85 -1.57 15.01 -19.27
CA ARG A 85 -2.34 14.02 -20.04
C ARG A 85 -1.81 12.63 -19.83
N ILE A 86 -2.69 11.63 -19.84
CA ILE A 86 -2.35 10.22 -19.94
C ILE A 86 -2.53 9.82 -21.40
N VAL A 87 -1.43 9.54 -22.08
CA VAL A 87 -1.43 9.26 -23.52
C VAL A 87 -1.52 7.78 -23.84
N GLN A 88 -1.13 6.92 -22.88
CA GLN A 88 -1.19 5.48 -23.06
C GLN A 88 -1.30 4.76 -21.70
N ILE A 89 -2.12 3.71 -21.67
CA ILE A 89 -2.12 2.70 -20.60
C ILE A 89 -1.97 1.34 -21.27
N SER A 90 -1.13 0.48 -20.73
CA SER A 90 -0.91 -0.89 -21.22
C SER A 90 -0.95 -1.90 -20.08
N GLY A 91 -1.35 -3.14 -20.38
CA GLY A 91 -1.48 -4.21 -19.41
C GLY A 91 -2.72 -4.12 -18.51
N ASP A 92 -3.66 -3.22 -18.87
CA ASP A 92 -4.91 -2.99 -18.15
C ASP A 92 -6.15 -3.59 -18.83
N ASP A 93 -5.99 -4.21 -20.00
CA ASP A 93 -7.07 -4.73 -20.85
C ASP A 93 -8.15 -3.67 -21.15
N GLY A 94 -7.75 -2.39 -21.21
CA GLY A 94 -8.65 -1.27 -21.45
C GLY A 94 -9.61 -0.93 -20.30
N LYS A 95 -9.29 -1.35 -19.08
CA LYS A 95 -10.16 -1.16 -17.90
C LYS A 95 -9.96 0.19 -17.21
N LEU A 96 -8.78 0.80 -17.37
CA LEU A 96 -8.44 2.04 -16.67
C LEU A 96 -8.75 3.27 -17.53
N PRO A 97 -9.32 4.35 -16.94
CA PRO A 97 -9.56 5.58 -17.64
C PRO A 97 -8.25 6.33 -17.94
N THR A 98 -8.17 6.94 -19.14
CA THR A 98 -7.12 7.90 -19.50
C THR A 98 -7.43 9.32 -19.03
N GLU A 99 -8.66 9.56 -18.53
CA GLU A 99 -9.01 10.84 -17.91
C GLU A 99 -8.22 11.03 -16.62
N VAL A 100 -7.47 12.13 -16.55
CA VAL A 100 -6.52 12.42 -15.45
C VAL A 100 -7.21 12.42 -14.08
N SER A 101 -8.42 12.98 -14.02
CA SER A 101 -9.22 13.10 -12.79
C SER A 101 -9.83 11.78 -12.29
N GLU A 102 -9.80 10.75 -13.12
CA GLU A 102 -10.35 9.41 -12.81
C GLU A 102 -9.27 8.32 -12.69
N ASN A 103 -8.00 8.70 -12.90
CA ASN A 103 -6.87 7.79 -12.87
C ASN A 103 -5.95 8.10 -11.69
N THR A 104 -5.58 7.11 -10.88
CA THR A 104 -4.80 7.30 -9.66
C THR A 104 -3.44 7.97 -9.91
N ALA A 105 -2.73 7.58 -10.97
CA ALA A 105 -1.47 8.22 -11.36
C ALA A 105 -1.71 9.67 -11.83
N GLY A 106 -2.80 9.89 -12.57
CA GLY A 106 -3.19 11.22 -13.03
C GLY A 106 -3.53 12.16 -11.90
N VAL A 107 -4.37 11.73 -10.96
CA VAL A 107 -4.75 12.51 -9.77
C VAL A 107 -3.53 12.87 -8.94
N ALA A 108 -2.67 11.90 -8.62
CA ALA A 108 -1.46 12.13 -7.84
C ALA A 108 -0.51 13.15 -8.51
N ALA A 109 -0.27 12.98 -9.81
CA ALA A 109 0.58 13.88 -10.59
C ALA A 109 -0.02 15.29 -10.73
N GLN A 110 -1.33 15.39 -10.96
CA GLN A 110 -2.02 16.68 -11.09
C GLN A 110 -2.03 17.47 -9.78
N ASP A 111 -2.24 16.79 -8.64
CA ASP A 111 -2.20 17.41 -7.33
C ASP A 111 -0.79 17.94 -6.99
N LEU A 112 0.24 17.20 -7.36
CA LEU A 112 1.63 17.66 -7.25
C LEU A 112 1.87 18.92 -8.08
N LEU A 113 1.49 18.92 -9.38
CA LEU A 113 1.64 20.08 -10.24
C LEU A 113 0.84 21.29 -9.74
N ARG A 114 -0.36 21.06 -9.21
CA ARG A 114 -1.20 22.11 -8.59
C ARG A 114 -0.50 22.71 -7.37
N HIS A 115 0.04 21.88 -6.50
CA HIS A 115 0.78 22.34 -5.30
C HIS A 115 1.99 23.21 -5.66
N LEU A 116 2.68 22.88 -6.74
CA LEU A 116 3.85 23.63 -7.22
C LEU A 116 3.49 24.85 -8.10
N GLY A 117 2.20 25.09 -8.40
CA GLY A 117 1.76 26.16 -9.28
C GLY A 117 2.12 25.93 -10.75
N MET A 118 2.25 24.69 -11.18
CA MET A 118 2.72 24.25 -12.51
C MET A 118 1.65 23.56 -13.36
N LEU A 119 0.37 23.83 -13.14
CA LEU A 119 -0.73 23.16 -13.88
C LEU A 119 -0.68 23.36 -15.38
N ASP A 120 -0.14 24.50 -15.86
CA ASP A 120 -0.01 24.79 -17.27
C ASP A 120 1.21 24.13 -17.92
N ARG A 121 2.05 23.45 -17.14
CA ARG A 121 3.20 22.74 -17.69
C ARG A 121 2.74 21.52 -18.47
N GLY A 122 3.17 21.41 -19.72
CA GLY A 122 2.86 20.26 -20.57
C GLY A 122 3.60 19.01 -20.11
N VAL A 123 2.84 17.99 -19.66
CA VAL A 123 3.36 16.68 -19.23
C VAL A 123 2.49 15.57 -19.80
N GLU A 124 3.12 14.54 -20.34
CA GLU A 124 2.49 13.31 -20.79
C GLU A 124 2.92 12.14 -19.93
N LEU A 125 1.96 11.27 -19.57
CA LEU A 125 2.19 10.03 -18.85
C LEU A 125 1.86 8.82 -19.72
N GLU A 126 2.74 7.83 -19.71
CA GLU A 126 2.44 6.46 -20.14
C GLU A 126 2.47 5.55 -18.89
N ILE A 127 1.45 4.70 -18.75
CA ILE A 127 1.29 3.81 -17.59
C ILE A 127 1.38 2.37 -18.07
N HIS A 128 2.28 1.59 -17.50
CA HIS A 128 2.47 0.18 -17.81
C HIS A 128 2.13 -0.68 -16.60
N LYS A 129 0.95 -1.30 -16.65
CA LYS A 129 0.46 -2.20 -15.62
C LYS A 129 1.09 -3.58 -15.80
N LYS A 130 1.84 -4.03 -14.81
CA LYS A 130 2.50 -5.35 -14.79
C LYS A 130 2.01 -6.21 -13.62
N MET A 131 1.16 -5.66 -12.78
CA MET A 131 0.52 -6.36 -11.66
C MET A 131 -0.93 -6.70 -11.97
N PRO A 132 -1.44 -7.85 -11.51
CA PRO A 132 -2.85 -8.20 -11.68
C PRO A 132 -3.77 -7.20 -10.96
N PHE A 133 -4.94 -6.93 -11.57
CA PHE A 133 -5.96 -6.07 -10.96
C PHE A 133 -6.62 -6.75 -9.74
N GLY A 134 -6.96 -5.96 -8.72
CA GLY A 134 -7.65 -6.47 -7.53
C GLY A 134 -6.88 -7.56 -6.79
N SER A 135 -5.56 -7.61 -7.00
CA SER A 135 -4.71 -8.69 -6.51
C SER A 135 -4.35 -8.59 -5.02
N GLY A 136 -4.55 -7.45 -4.37
CA GLY A 136 -4.02 -7.20 -3.03
C GLY A 136 -2.51 -6.93 -2.98
N LEU A 137 -1.90 -6.59 -4.13
CA LEU A 137 -0.47 -6.25 -4.27
C LEU A 137 -0.19 -4.75 -4.36
N GLY A 138 -1.19 -3.90 -4.10
CA GLY A 138 -1.03 -2.45 -4.09
C GLY A 138 -0.85 -1.82 -5.48
N SER A 139 -1.42 -2.42 -6.55
CA SER A 139 -1.25 -1.92 -7.92
C SER A 139 -1.82 -0.50 -8.13
N SER A 140 -2.91 -0.14 -7.45
CA SER A 140 -3.46 1.22 -7.45
C SER A 140 -2.49 2.21 -6.81
N ALA A 141 -1.99 1.88 -5.61
CA ALA A 141 -0.99 2.66 -4.89
C ALA A 141 0.30 2.82 -5.72
N ALA A 142 0.75 1.77 -6.41
CA ALA A 142 1.92 1.82 -7.28
C ALA A 142 1.72 2.82 -8.44
N SER A 143 0.54 2.86 -9.05
CA SER A 143 0.23 3.85 -10.08
C SER A 143 0.26 5.28 -9.54
N ALA A 144 -0.37 5.53 -8.38
CA ALA A 144 -0.37 6.85 -7.74
C ALA A 144 1.04 7.31 -7.36
N VAL A 145 1.82 6.42 -6.74
CA VAL A 145 3.23 6.68 -6.36
C VAL A 145 4.07 6.96 -7.60
N ALA A 146 3.96 6.11 -8.63
CA ALA A 146 4.75 6.28 -9.86
C ALA A 146 4.41 7.57 -10.59
N GLY A 147 3.12 7.94 -10.68
CA GLY A 147 2.67 9.18 -11.31
C GLY A 147 3.26 10.42 -10.63
N ALA A 148 3.12 10.52 -9.30
CA ALA A 148 3.70 11.63 -8.54
C ALA A 148 5.23 11.65 -8.62
N TYR A 149 5.89 10.50 -8.48
CA TYR A 149 7.35 10.43 -8.46
C TYR A 149 7.97 10.72 -9.84
N ALA A 150 7.38 10.18 -10.92
CA ALA A 150 7.85 10.43 -12.29
C ALA A 150 7.78 11.92 -12.64
N VAL A 151 6.65 12.58 -12.33
CA VAL A 151 6.49 14.02 -12.56
C VAL A 151 7.46 14.82 -11.70
N ASN A 152 7.63 14.48 -10.41
CA ASN A 152 8.59 15.14 -9.54
C ASN A 152 10.02 15.06 -10.09
N LYS A 153 10.42 13.90 -10.61
CA LYS A 153 11.74 13.71 -11.23
C LYS A 153 11.87 14.51 -12.52
N LEU A 154 10.86 14.48 -13.38
CA LEU A 154 10.84 15.18 -14.67
C LEU A 154 11.05 16.69 -14.52
N ILE A 155 10.46 17.28 -13.47
CA ILE A 155 10.53 18.73 -13.22
C ILE A 155 11.71 19.14 -12.32
N GLY A 156 12.72 18.28 -12.15
CA GLY A 156 13.95 18.58 -11.41
C GLY A 156 13.90 18.26 -9.92
N GLU A 157 12.99 17.37 -9.50
CA GLU A 157 12.91 16.83 -8.12
C GLU A 157 12.78 17.88 -7.00
N PRO A 158 11.80 18.80 -7.09
CA PRO A 158 11.64 19.84 -6.07
C PRO A 158 11.24 19.31 -4.69
N LEU A 159 10.69 18.08 -4.63
CA LEU A 159 10.24 17.45 -3.40
C LEU A 159 10.97 16.13 -3.12
N THR A 160 11.22 15.87 -1.85
CA THR A 160 11.72 14.56 -1.38
C THR A 160 10.63 13.49 -1.48
N LYS A 161 11.00 12.20 -1.49
CA LYS A 161 10.02 11.10 -1.47
C LYS A 161 8.98 11.26 -0.35
N LYS A 162 9.40 11.60 0.87
CA LYS A 162 8.47 11.77 2.00
C LYS A 162 7.47 12.90 1.75
N GLN A 163 7.87 13.97 1.08
CA GLN A 163 6.98 15.08 0.73
C GLN A 163 5.99 14.74 -0.40
N LEU A 164 6.23 13.65 -1.15
CA LEU A 164 5.31 13.15 -2.18
C LEU A 164 4.15 12.34 -1.59
N LEU A 165 4.26 11.90 -0.34
CA LEU A 165 3.27 11.02 0.29
C LEU A 165 1.83 11.55 0.22
N PRO A 166 1.52 12.83 0.52
CA PRO A 166 0.15 13.35 0.43
C PRO A 166 -0.45 13.27 -0.97
N PHE A 167 0.35 13.49 -2.02
CA PHE A 167 -0.11 13.43 -3.42
C PHE A 167 -0.39 12.00 -3.85
N ALA A 168 0.49 11.07 -3.52
CA ALA A 168 0.27 9.64 -3.77
C ALA A 168 -0.98 9.12 -3.02
N MET A 169 -1.19 9.58 -1.78
CA MET A 169 -2.40 9.27 -0.99
C MET A 169 -3.67 9.83 -1.63
N ALA A 170 -3.62 11.05 -2.19
CA ALA A 170 -4.76 11.63 -2.90
C ALA A 170 -5.11 10.80 -4.15
N GLY A 171 -4.10 10.35 -4.89
CA GLY A 171 -4.28 9.43 -6.01
C GLY A 171 -4.92 8.10 -5.59
N GLU A 172 -4.39 7.44 -4.56
CA GLU A 172 -4.91 6.16 -4.08
C GLU A 172 -6.35 6.29 -3.56
N SER A 173 -6.64 7.33 -2.77
CA SER A 173 -7.98 7.55 -2.24
C SER A 173 -9.03 7.85 -3.30
N SER A 174 -8.63 8.29 -4.50
CA SER A 174 -9.56 8.51 -5.61
C SER A 174 -10.17 7.22 -6.16
N ALA A 175 -9.53 6.07 -5.93
CA ALA A 175 -9.99 4.78 -6.43
C ALA A 175 -11.07 4.14 -5.54
N ASP A 176 -10.90 4.15 -4.22
CA ASP A 176 -11.78 3.45 -3.29
C ASP A 176 -12.27 4.29 -2.10
N GLY A 177 -11.85 5.56 -2.02
CA GLY A 177 -12.20 6.48 -0.94
C GLY A 177 -11.47 6.19 0.37
N ALA A 178 -10.57 5.21 0.40
CA ALA A 178 -9.81 4.86 1.59
C ALA A 178 -8.57 5.76 1.75
N TRP A 179 -8.19 6.06 2.98
CA TRP A 179 -7.02 6.87 3.31
C TRP A 179 -6.09 6.08 4.21
N HIS A 180 -5.37 5.10 3.62
CA HIS A 180 -4.46 4.21 4.31
C HIS A 180 -3.11 4.13 3.60
N ALA A 181 -2.03 4.41 4.33
CA ALA A 181 -0.68 4.52 3.77
C ALA A 181 0.09 3.19 3.73
N ASP A 182 -0.51 2.08 4.13
CA ASP A 182 0.13 0.77 4.25
C ASP A 182 0.55 0.12 2.92
N ASN A 183 0.00 0.60 1.78
CA ASN A 183 0.52 0.33 0.44
C ASN A 183 1.37 1.50 -0.08
N VAL A 184 0.85 2.73 -0.02
CA VAL A 184 1.51 3.93 -0.58
C VAL A 184 2.86 4.18 0.11
N GLY A 185 2.92 4.05 1.44
CA GLY A 185 4.15 4.28 2.21
C GLY A 185 5.32 3.39 1.77
N PRO A 186 5.19 2.05 1.83
CA PRO A 186 6.27 1.17 1.41
C PRO A 186 6.54 1.22 -0.09
N CYS A 187 5.54 1.41 -0.95
CA CYS A 187 5.76 1.60 -2.38
C CYS A 187 6.64 2.82 -2.67
N LEU A 188 6.38 3.94 -1.98
CA LEU A 188 7.10 5.20 -2.16
C LEU A 188 8.50 5.16 -1.54
N LEU A 189 8.60 4.72 -0.29
CA LEU A 189 9.82 4.82 0.52
C LEU A 189 10.70 3.58 0.46
N GLY A 190 10.10 2.42 0.22
CA GLY A 190 10.73 1.11 0.38
C GLY A 190 10.73 0.62 1.82
N GLY A 191 11.18 -0.60 1.99
CA GLY A 191 11.34 -1.26 3.28
C GLY A 191 10.01 -1.66 3.92
N ILE A 192 10.04 -1.77 5.22
CA ILE A 192 8.87 -2.00 6.08
C ILE A 192 8.45 -0.64 6.63
N VAL A 193 7.18 -0.29 6.49
CA VAL A 193 6.65 1.02 6.91
C VAL A 193 5.56 0.82 7.94
N PHE A 194 5.75 1.40 9.10
CA PHE A 194 4.77 1.50 10.17
C PHE A 194 4.07 2.87 10.12
N ILE A 195 2.76 2.87 10.21
CA ILE A 195 1.92 4.06 10.17
C ILE A 195 1.35 4.30 11.57
N ARG A 196 1.84 5.33 12.27
CA ARG A 196 1.30 5.75 13.56
C ARG A 196 -0.05 6.44 13.39
N SER A 197 -0.19 7.23 12.34
CA SER A 197 -1.42 7.96 12.04
C SER A 197 -1.58 8.12 10.52
N ASN A 198 -2.63 7.53 9.97
CA ASN A 198 -3.00 7.73 8.56
C ASN A 198 -3.50 9.16 8.32
N GLN A 199 -4.16 9.76 9.29
CA GLN A 199 -4.70 11.12 9.16
C GLN A 199 -3.60 12.18 9.08
N GLU A 200 -2.54 12.03 9.89
CA GLU A 200 -1.41 12.94 9.95
C GLU A 200 -0.27 12.54 9.00
N LEU A 201 -0.40 11.40 8.33
CA LEU A 201 0.65 10.73 7.56
C LEU A 201 1.96 10.60 8.35
N ASP A 202 1.80 10.28 9.65
CA ASP A 202 2.92 10.03 10.54
C ASP A 202 3.37 8.58 10.39
N ILE A 203 4.47 8.42 9.67
CA ILE A 203 5.00 7.12 9.25
C ILE A 203 6.46 6.98 9.66
N ALA A 204 6.85 5.75 9.95
CA ALA A 204 8.22 5.36 10.26
C ALA A 204 8.64 4.18 9.38
N GLN A 205 9.81 4.29 8.75
CA GLN A 205 10.48 3.13 8.15
C GLN A 205 11.18 2.34 9.24
N LEU A 206 11.02 1.03 9.18
CA LEU A 206 11.65 0.10 10.11
C LEU A 206 12.82 -0.59 9.42
N PRO A 207 13.91 -0.84 10.14
CA PRO A 207 14.90 -1.81 9.69
C PRO A 207 14.22 -3.18 9.62
N GLY A 208 14.49 -3.93 8.56
CA GLY A 208 14.08 -5.32 8.46
C GLY A 208 15.29 -6.23 8.53
N PRO A 209 15.16 -7.47 9.02
CA PRO A 209 16.24 -8.44 8.97
C PRO A 209 16.75 -8.62 7.54
N GLU A 210 18.06 -8.64 7.36
CA GLU A 210 18.68 -8.75 6.03
C GLU A 210 18.25 -10.03 5.29
N ASN A 211 18.08 -11.12 6.06
CA ASN A 211 17.68 -12.42 5.52
C ASN A 211 16.17 -12.67 5.59
N LEU A 212 15.36 -11.60 5.68
CA LEU A 212 13.89 -11.72 5.64
C LEU A 212 13.40 -11.71 4.20
N TRP A 213 12.70 -12.78 3.83
CA TRP A 213 12.13 -12.99 2.51
C TRP A 213 10.62 -13.12 2.57
N ALA A 214 9.96 -12.76 1.48
CA ALA A 214 8.53 -12.95 1.30
C ALA A 214 8.28 -13.93 0.14
N ALA A 215 7.40 -14.91 0.38
CA ALA A 215 6.75 -15.67 -0.68
C ALA A 215 5.33 -15.14 -0.80
N VAL A 216 4.99 -14.52 -1.94
CA VAL A 216 3.66 -13.99 -2.22
C VAL A 216 3.03 -14.83 -3.32
N VAL A 217 1.82 -15.32 -3.09
CA VAL A 217 1.08 -16.12 -4.08
C VAL A 217 -0.23 -15.42 -4.38
N HIS A 218 -0.43 -15.11 -5.66
CA HIS A 218 -1.65 -14.51 -6.19
C HIS A 218 -2.49 -15.61 -6.87
N PRO A 219 -3.57 -16.10 -6.24
CA PRO A 219 -4.55 -16.94 -6.92
C PRO A 219 -5.40 -16.08 -7.86
N ASP A 220 -5.72 -16.59 -9.03
CA ASP A 220 -6.57 -15.90 -10.01
C ASP A 220 -8.04 -15.93 -9.57
N ILE A 221 -8.32 -15.12 -8.56
CA ILE A 221 -9.64 -14.92 -7.96
C ILE A 221 -9.85 -13.42 -7.81
N GLU A 222 -11.01 -12.92 -8.12
CA GLU A 222 -11.34 -11.52 -7.92
C GLU A 222 -11.98 -11.29 -6.55
N ILE A 223 -11.39 -10.42 -5.73
CA ILE A 223 -11.98 -9.94 -4.47
C ILE A 223 -12.00 -8.41 -4.51
N LEU A 224 -13.21 -7.85 -4.52
CA LEU A 224 -13.36 -6.39 -4.45
C LEU A 224 -12.97 -5.89 -3.05
N THR A 225 -12.11 -4.86 -2.98
CA THR A 225 -11.67 -4.24 -1.72
C THR A 225 -12.86 -3.83 -0.84
N LYS A 226 -13.93 -3.32 -1.45
CA LYS A 226 -15.16 -2.96 -0.76
C LYS A 226 -15.77 -4.16 -0.02
N VAL A 227 -15.88 -5.32 -0.67
CA VAL A 227 -16.42 -6.55 -0.06
C VAL A 227 -15.55 -7.00 1.09
N ALA A 228 -14.22 -6.99 0.91
CA ALA A 228 -13.26 -7.35 1.95
C ALA A 228 -13.27 -6.40 3.16
N ARG A 229 -13.76 -5.16 3.02
CA ARG A 229 -13.98 -4.22 4.13
C ARG A 229 -15.36 -4.42 4.77
N GLU A 230 -16.41 -4.64 4.00
CA GLU A 230 -17.78 -4.77 4.50
C GLU A 230 -17.98 -5.99 5.41
N ILE A 231 -17.20 -7.07 5.23
CA ILE A 231 -17.28 -8.27 6.07
C ILE A 231 -16.59 -8.13 7.43
N LEU A 232 -15.85 -7.04 7.67
CA LEU A 232 -15.16 -6.82 8.93
C LEU A 232 -16.14 -6.45 10.04
N PRO A 233 -15.86 -6.86 11.29
CA PRO A 233 -16.73 -6.53 12.42
C PRO A 233 -16.64 -5.03 12.72
N ARG A 234 -17.77 -4.42 13.06
CA ARG A 234 -17.82 -3.02 13.51
C ARG A 234 -17.41 -2.87 14.97
N GLU A 235 -17.52 -3.93 15.73
CA GLU A 235 -17.15 -4.01 17.15
C GLU A 235 -16.25 -5.22 17.35
N VAL A 236 -15.24 -5.05 18.17
CA VAL A 236 -14.23 -6.09 18.47
C VAL A 236 -14.13 -6.25 19.97
N PRO A 237 -14.17 -7.48 20.51
CA PRO A 237 -13.94 -7.73 21.92
C PRO A 237 -12.56 -7.18 22.37
N LEU A 238 -12.53 -6.55 23.54
CA LEU A 238 -11.30 -5.95 24.08
C LEU A 238 -10.14 -6.96 24.20
N GLU A 239 -10.46 -8.21 24.45
CA GLU A 239 -9.48 -9.31 24.48
C GLU A 239 -8.77 -9.45 23.13
N ASN A 240 -9.52 -9.46 22.02
CA ASN A 240 -8.95 -9.53 20.67
C ASN A 240 -8.11 -8.28 20.34
N VAL A 241 -8.53 -7.09 20.79
CA VAL A 241 -7.74 -5.86 20.63
C VAL A 241 -6.43 -5.99 21.39
N THR A 242 -6.45 -6.47 22.64
CA THR A 242 -5.24 -6.69 23.45
C THR A 242 -4.28 -7.67 22.79
N GLN A 243 -4.81 -8.77 22.25
CA GLN A 243 -4.01 -9.77 21.54
C GLN A 243 -3.43 -9.19 20.24
N GLN A 244 -4.23 -8.47 19.45
CA GLN A 244 -3.78 -7.84 18.21
C GLN A 244 -2.65 -6.82 18.46
N VAL A 245 -2.81 -5.97 19.48
CA VAL A 245 -1.79 -4.98 19.86
C VAL A 245 -0.51 -5.68 20.37
N GLY A 246 -0.64 -6.76 21.15
CA GLY A 246 0.49 -7.58 21.59
C GLY A 246 1.24 -8.22 20.42
N ASN A 247 0.51 -8.77 19.45
CA ASN A 247 1.06 -9.35 18.23
C ASN A 247 1.76 -8.27 17.38
N LEU A 248 1.15 -7.10 17.19
CA LEU A 248 1.78 -6.00 16.45
C LEU A 248 3.07 -5.53 17.15
N GLY A 249 3.02 -5.30 18.46
CA GLY A 249 4.21 -4.93 19.23
C GLY A 249 5.32 -5.97 19.16
N GLY A 250 4.96 -7.26 19.27
CA GLY A 250 5.89 -8.37 19.13
C GLY A 250 6.52 -8.44 17.72
N LEU A 251 5.70 -8.26 16.67
CA LEU A 251 6.20 -8.24 15.28
C LEU A 251 7.19 -7.09 15.07
N LEU A 252 6.85 -5.86 15.49
CA LEU A 252 7.73 -4.70 15.35
C LEU A 252 9.05 -4.90 16.13
N CYS A 253 8.98 -5.40 17.36
CA CYS A 253 10.18 -5.72 18.15
C CYS A 253 11.03 -6.80 17.48
N GLY A 254 10.40 -7.87 17.00
CA GLY A 254 11.09 -8.96 16.31
C GLY A 254 11.80 -8.50 15.03
N LEU A 255 11.15 -7.63 14.23
CA LEU A 255 11.75 -7.04 13.03
C LEU A 255 12.98 -6.18 13.37
N ILE A 256 12.90 -5.35 14.42
CA ILE A 256 13.99 -4.45 14.83
C ILE A 256 15.17 -5.23 15.43
N GLN A 257 14.88 -6.31 16.17
CA GLN A 257 15.87 -7.12 16.87
C GLN A 257 16.39 -8.30 16.06
N GLU A 258 15.84 -8.52 14.85
CA GLU A 258 16.11 -9.68 14.00
C GLU A 258 15.79 -11.01 14.70
N ASP A 259 14.80 -11.00 15.60
CA ASP A 259 14.33 -12.18 16.33
C ASP A 259 13.24 -12.89 15.52
N TYR A 260 13.65 -13.88 14.72
CA TYR A 260 12.75 -14.66 13.84
C TYR A 260 11.72 -15.47 14.65
N GLU A 261 12.05 -15.93 15.86
CA GLU A 261 11.09 -16.62 16.73
C GLU A 261 9.99 -15.66 17.20
N LEU A 262 10.35 -14.43 17.59
CA LEU A 262 9.40 -13.41 17.99
C LEU A 262 8.54 -12.97 16.77
N ILE A 263 9.13 -12.82 15.59
CA ILE A 263 8.40 -12.56 14.34
C ILE A 263 7.37 -13.67 14.13
N SER A 264 7.80 -14.93 14.18
CA SER A 264 6.93 -16.09 13.89
C SER A 264 5.73 -16.18 14.83
N ARG A 265 5.91 -16.03 16.13
CA ARG A 265 4.80 -16.11 17.09
C ARG A 265 3.92 -14.86 17.11
N SER A 266 4.30 -13.80 16.37
CA SER A 266 3.59 -12.52 16.34
C SER A 266 2.78 -12.29 15.05
N ILE A 267 3.05 -13.01 13.95
CA ILE A 267 2.30 -12.88 12.70
C ILE A 267 0.95 -13.58 12.82
N HIS A 268 0.07 -13.04 13.64
CA HIS A 268 -1.29 -13.51 13.85
C HIS A 268 -2.27 -12.35 13.86
N ASP A 269 -3.24 -12.39 12.94
CA ASP A 269 -4.38 -11.49 12.92
C ASP A 269 -5.60 -12.19 13.50
N VAL A 270 -6.12 -11.65 14.59
CA VAL A 270 -7.30 -12.20 15.29
C VAL A 270 -8.59 -11.43 14.98
N ILE A 271 -8.50 -10.41 14.12
CA ILE A 271 -9.62 -9.50 13.79
C ILE A 271 -10.05 -9.64 12.33
N ALA A 272 -9.17 -9.32 11.38
CA ALA A 272 -9.51 -9.25 9.95
C ALA A 272 -9.37 -10.60 9.24
N GLU A 273 -8.26 -11.31 9.44
CA GLU A 273 -8.02 -12.61 8.79
C GLU A 273 -9.14 -13.63 9.02
N PRO A 274 -9.70 -13.81 10.25
CA PRO A 274 -10.78 -14.77 10.49
C PRO A 274 -12.05 -14.49 9.68
N ARG A 275 -12.22 -13.29 9.16
CA ARG A 275 -13.33 -12.91 8.29
C ARG A 275 -12.96 -13.06 6.82
N ARG A 276 -11.84 -12.42 6.41
CA ARG A 276 -11.39 -12.35 5.01
C ARG A 276 -10.98 -13.70 4.43
N GLN A 277 -10.42 -14.60 5.21
CA GLN A 277 -10.02 -15.94 4.76
C GLN A 277 -11.16 -16.74 4.10
N LYS A 278 -12.42 -16.45 4.45
CA LYS A 278 -13.61 -17.10 3.85
C LYS A 278 -13.83 -16.71 2.40
N LEU A 279 -13.20 -15.61 1.95
CA LEU A 279 -13.26 -15.15 0.57
C LEU A 279 -12.20 -15.84 -0.31
N ILE A 280 -11.22 -16.52 0.28
CA ILE A 280 -10.12 -17.17 -0.42
C ILE A 280 -10.26 -18.68 -0.26
N PRO A 281 -10.65 -19.39 -1.32
CA PRO A 281 -10.69 -20.85 -1.30
C PRO A 281 -9.34 -21.43 -0.88
N GLU A 282 -9.33 -22.54 -0.19
CA GLU A 282 -8.13 -23.27 0.26
C GLU A 282 -7.21 -22.50 1.23
N PHE A 283 -7.59 -21.32 1.71
CA PHE A 283 -6.74 -20.49 2.58
C PHE A 283 -6.16 -21.26 3.77
N TYR A 284 -6.98 -22.02 4.48
CA TYR A 284 -6.53 -22.81 5.64
C TYR A 284 -5.50 -23.87 5.28
N ARG A 285 -5.72 -24.54 4.14
CA ARG A 285 -4.80 -25.55 3.65
C ARG A 285 -3.48 -24.91 3.23
N ALA A 286 -3.55 -23.80 2.50
CA ALA A 286 -2.39 -23.02 2.08
C ALA A 286 -1.57 -22.55 3.30
N LYS A 287 -2.24 -22.00 4.32
CA LYS A 287 -1.60 -21.58 5.58
C LYS A 287 -0.91 -22.72 6.30
N ARG A 288 -1.62 -23.85 6.47
CA ARG A 288 -1.04 -25.04 7.12
C ARG A 288 0.20 -25.55 6.38
N ASP A 289 0.11 -25.67 5.05
CA ASP A 289 1.19 -26.23 4.24
C ASP A 289 2.38 -25.26 4.16
N ALA A 290 2.13 -23.93 4.11
CA ALA A 290 3.16 -22.90 4.22
C ALA A 290 3.93 -23.00 5.55
N MET A 291 3.22 -23.10 6.67
CA MET A 291 3.85 -23.24 8.00
C MET A 291 4.66 -24.54 8.10
N ALA A 292 4.13 -25.66 7.59
CA ALA A 292 4.84 -26.93 7.53
C ALA A 292 6.11 -26.89 6.65
N ALA A 293 6.11 -26.05 5.61
CA ALA A 293 7.26 -25.81 4.75
C ALA A 293 8.30 -24.85 5.34
N GLY A 294 8.06 -24.28 6.53
CA GLY A 294 9.01 -23.45 7.26
C GLY A 294 8.76 -21.93 7.17
N ALA A 295 7.55 -21.51 6.83
CA ALA A 295 7.18 -20.10 6.92
C ALA A 295 7.24 -19.63 8.39
N LEU A 296 7.73 -18.41 8.62
CA LEU A 296 7.65 -17.73 9.92
C LEU A 296 6.20 -17.36 10.25
N GLY A 297 5.43 -17.00 9.23
CA GLY A 297 4.03 -16.68 9.33
C GLY A 297 3.39 -16.55 7.97
N PHE A 298 2.05 -16.63 7.91
CA PHE A 298 1.27 -16.61 6.69
C PHE A 298 -0.03 -15.85 6.90
N SER A 299 -0.38 -14.94 5.99
CA SER A 299 -1.64 -14.21 6.04
C SER A 299 -2.03 -13.67 4.65
N ILE A 300 -3.07 -12.83 4.63
CA ILE A 300 -3.61 -12.18 3.44
C ILE A 300 -2.85 -10.89 3.17
N SER A 301 -2.49 -10.63 1.91
CA SER A 301 -1.94 -9.35 1.47
C SER A 301 -3.07 -8.36 1.19
N GLY A 302 -3.09 -7.24 1.91
CA GLY A 302 -4.09 -6.21 1.75
C GLY A 302 -5.52 -6.73 1.93
N ALA A 303 -6.36 -6.54 0.93
CA ALA A 303 -7.73 -7.07 0.89
C ALA A 303 -7.80 -8.54 0.41
N GLY A 304 -6.71 -9.08 -0.08
CA GLY A 304 -6.64 -10.32 -0.84
C GLY A 304 -6.93 -10.08 -2.34
N PRO A 305 -6.99 -11.14 -3.16
CA PRO A 305 -6.85 -12.54 -2.81
C PRO A 305 -5.42 -13.01 -2.56
N SER A 306 -4.39 -12.20 -2.90
CA SER A 306 -3.02 -12.61 -2.66
C SER A 306 -2.78 -12.93 -1.19
N VAL A 307 -2.02 -13.97 -0.98
CA VAL A 307 -1.52 -14.40 0.32
C VAL A 307 0.00 -14.24 0.36
N PHE A 308 0.54 -14.03 1.54
CA PHE A 308 1.97 -13.93 1.74
C PHE A 308 2.45 -14.80 2.90
N ALA A 309 3.68 -15.23 2.81
CA ALA A 309 4.43 -15.82 3.90
C ALA A 309 5.74 -15.05 4.10
N LEU A 310 6.10 -14.75 5.35
CA LEU A 310 7.45 -14.32 5.68
C LEU A 310 8.32 -15.55 5.98
N CYS A 311 9.55 -15.53 5.52
CA CYS A 311 10.48 -16.65 5.59
C CYS A 311 11.88 -16.16 5.95
N GLU A 312 12.63 -16.98 6.66
CA GLU A 312 14.06 -16.81 6.82
C GLU A 312 14.76 -17.46 5.63
N GLY A 313 15.40 -16.64 4.79
CA GLY A 313 16.16 -17.06 3.63
C GLY A 313 15.34 -17.36 2.38
N GLU A 314 16.01 -17.19 1.24
CA GLU A 314 15.42 -17.37 -0.10
C GLU A 314 14.94 -18.79 -0.36
N GLU A 315 15.75 -19.79 0.02
CA GLU A 315 15.41 -21.20 -0.20
C GLU A 315 14.11 -21.59 0.50
N THR A 316 13.94 -21.14 1.74
CA THR A 316 12.70 -21.36 2.49
C THR A 316 11.52 -20.67 1.81
N ALA A 317 11.69 -19.42 1.37
CA ALA A 317 10.63 -18.67 0.68
C ALA A 317 10.22 -19.35 -0.63
N ARG A 318 11.19 -19.86 -1.42
CA ARG A 318 10.91 -20.63 -2.64
C ARG A 318 10.13 -21.92 -2.36
N ARG A 319 10.53 -22.67 -1.34
CA ARG A 319 9.86 -23.90 -0.93
C ARG A 319 8.42 -23.61 -0.46
N VAL A 320 8.24 -22.59 0.38
CA VAL A 320 6.93 -22.16 0.88
C VAL A 320 6.04 -21.70 -0.27
N GLY A 321 6.55 -20.85 -1.18
CA GLY A 321 5.81 -20.39 -2.34
C GLY A 321 5.35 -21.53 -3.24
N ALA A 322 6.21 -22.52 -3.47
CA ALA A 322 5.87 -23.72 -4.25
C ALA A 322 4.76 -24.55 -3.60
N GLU A 323 4.82 -24.75 -2.28
CA GLU A 323 3.78 -25.50 -1.55
C GLU A 323 2.42 -24.79 -1.56
N VAL A 324 2.41 -23.45 -1.36
CA VAL A 324 1.17 -22.67 -1.45
C VAL A 324 0.58 -22.71 -2.87
N SER A 325 1.42 -22.55 -3.89
CA SER A 325 1.02 -22.65 -5.30
C SER A 325 0.42 -24.02 -5.61
N ARG A 326 1.04 -25.10 -5.13
CA ARG A 326 0.52 -26.47 -5.29
C ARG A 326 -0.90 -26.60 -4.72
N VAL A 327 -1.16 -26.03 -3.54
CA VAL A 327 -2.50 -26.08 -2.92
C VAL A 327 -3.55 -25.45 -3.83
N PHE A 328 -3.29 -24.26 -4.40
CA PHE A 328 -4.22 -23.61 -5.31
C PHE A 328 -4.36 -24.39 -6.63
N SER A 329 -3.27 -24.91 -7.17
CA SER A 329 -3.28 -25.68 -8.42
C SER A 329 -4.07 -27.01 -8.29
N GLU A 330 -4.03 -27.66 -7.14
CA GLU A 330 -4.84 -28.85 -6.85
C GLU A 330 -6.34 -28.53 -6.74
N ALA A 331 -6.70 -27.29 -6.41
CA ALA A 331 -8.07 -26.78 -6.40
C ALA A 331 -8.49 -26.13 -7.75
N PRO A 332 -7.91 -26.51 -8.88
CA PRO A 332 -7.77 -25.89 -10.19
C PRO A 332 -7.92 -24.35 -10.21
N ILE A 333 -7.20 -23.68 -9.33
CA ILE A 333 -7.09 -22.23 -9.29
C ILE A 333 -5.73 -21.84 -9.87
N GLU A 334 -5.73 -21.15 -11.00
CA GLU A 334 -4.51 -20.57 -11.55
C GLU A 334 -3.88 -19.61 -10.55
N ASN A 335 -2.55 -19.55 -10.50
CA ASN A 335 -1.88 -18.70 -9.54
C ASN A 335 -0.47 -18.30 -10.01
N GLN A 336 0.03 -17.21 -9.46
CA GLN A 336 1.38 -16.69 -9.70
C GLN A 336 2.14 -16.60 -8.38
N VAL A 337 3.42 -16.97 -8.40
CA VAL A 337 4.30 -16.95 -7.21
C VAL A 337 5.37 -15.90 -7.40
N TYR A 338 5.53 -15.07 -6.39
CA TYR A 338 6.59 -14.07 -6.30
C TYR A 338 7.41 -14.35 -5.05
N VAL A 339 8.71 -14.57 -5.22
CA VAL A 339 9.66 -14.72 -4.11
C VAL A 339 10.60 -13.53 -4.13
N SER A 340 10.65 -12.80 -3.06
CA SER A 340 11.34 -11.53 -3.02
C SER A 340 11.94 -11.24 -1.65
N ARG A 341 13.03 -10.50 -1.63
CA ARG A 341 13.45 -9.74 -0.45
C ARG A 341 12.48 -8.59 -0.19
N ILE A 342 12.58 -8.02 1.01
CA ILE A 342 11.96 -6.72 1.27
C ILE A 342 12.74 -5.68 0.46
N ASN A 343 12.04 -4.96 -0.44
CA ASN A 343 12.65 -3.95 -1.29
C ASN A 343 12.99 -2.69 -0.48
N PRO A 344 14.26 -2.35 -0.26
CA PRO A 344 14.63 -1.22 0.60
C PRO A 344 14.46 0.14 -0.07
N HIS A 345 14.28 0.18 -1.39
CA HIS A 345 14.36 1.40 -2.18
C HIS A 345 13.01 2.04 -2.49
N GLY A 346 11.93 1.23 -2.57
CA GLY A 346 10.63 1.68 -3.06
C GLY A 346 10.71 2.13 -4.52
N VAL A 347 9.88 3.11 -4.89
CA VAL A 347 9.86 3.69 -6.24
C VAL A 347 11.23 4.24 -6.61
N HIS A 348 11.68 3.98 -7.84
CA HIS A 348 12.95 4.46 -8.35
C HIS A 348 12.92 4.65 -9.87
N VAL A 349 13.85 5.43 -10.37
CA VAL A 349 14.06 5.61 -11.81
C VAL A 349 14.68 4.35 -12.38
N VAL A 350 14.22 3.93 -13.54
CA VAL A 350 14.79 2.82 -14.34
C VAL A 350 15.21 3.34 -15.70
N ASP A 351 16.24 2.71 -16.28
CA ASP A 351 16.80 3.06 -17.59
C ASP A 351 15.88 2.67 -18.75
#